data_e96263e8e9124a575fb5b60b7d8dee8c
#
_entry.id   e96263e8e9124a575fb5b60b7d8dee8c
#
_cell.length_a   1.000
_cell.length_b   1.000
_cell.length_c   1.000
_cell.angle_alpha   90.00
_cell.angle_beta   90.00
_cell.angle_gamma   90.00
#
_symmetry.space_group_name_H-M   'P 1'
#
loop_
_entity.id
_entity.type
_entity.pdbx_description
1 polymer ?
#
loop_
_entity_poly.entity_id
_entity_poly.type
_entity_poly.pdbx_seq_one_letter_code
_entity_poly.pdbx_strand_id
1 'polypeptide(L)'
;CLLSVLDETNGTIIITGANADTGGSALRNEAKRFAATRSNRVALVESLGVMRYLSLMRHADVVVGNSSSGLLEAPAIGTPTIDIGERQSGRLRAQSVIHCSEDEKDIRDAVARARSDEHRKIAAQRQTAYGTPGAADRIASVLASCTLKDILQKRFFDIT
;
A
#
# COMPACT_ATOMS: atom_id res chain seq x y z
N CYS A 1 -10.49 16.38 -1.13
CA CYS A 1 -9.61 16.33 0.07
C CYS A 1 -8.18 15.88 -0.28
N LEU A 2 -7.92 14.61 -0.64
CA LEU A 2 -6.53 14.14 -0.89
C LEU A 2 -5.80 14.96 -1.95
N LEU A 3 -6.40 15.18 -3.13
CA LEU A 3 -5.75 15.95 -4.21
C LEU A 3 -5.49 17.41 -3.83
N SER A 4 -6.33 18.01 -2.97
CA SER A 4 -6.12 19.35 -2.40
C SER A 4 -4.84 19.38 -1.55
N VAL A 5 -4.68 18.43 -0.63
CA VAL A 5 -3.49 18.32 0.22
C VAL A 5 -2.23 18.05 -0.61
N LEU A 6 -2.33 17.17 -1.61
CA LEU A 6 -1.22 16.89 -2.51
C LEU A 6 -0.82 18.10 -3.36
N ASP A 7 -1.77 18.99 -3.67
CA ASP A 7 -1.47 20.21 -4.41
C ASP A 7 -0.62 21.20 -3.61
N GLU A 8 -0.84 21.26 -2.31
CA GLU A 8 -0.06 22.08 -1.39
C GLU A 8 1.33 21.47 -1.08
N THR A 9 1.50 20.17 -1.35
CA THR A 9 2.73 19.46 -1.02
C THR A 9 3.80 19.68 -2.09
N ASN A 10 5.00 20.09 -1.70
CA ASN A 10 6.14 20.15 -2.61
C ASN A 10 6.65 18.75 -2.96
N GLY A 11 6.94 18.52 -4.23
CA GLY A 11 7.51 17.27 -4.72
C GLY A 11 6.82 16.71 -5.96
N THR A 12 7.35 15.60 -6.46
CA THR A 12 6.77 14.86 -7.57
C THR A 12 5.71 13.89 -7.06
N ILE A 13 4.58 13.85 -7.72
CA ILE A 13 3.46 12.96 -7.41
C ILE A 13 3.29 11.97 -8.54
N ILE A 14 3.25 10.69 -8.20
CA ILE A 14 2.94 9.62 -9.15
C ILE A 14 1.64 8.97 -8.70
N ILE A 15 0.64 9.07 -9.55
CA ILE A 15 -0.68 8.46 -9.33
C ILE A 15 -0.73 7.17 -10.13
N THR A 16 -0.92 6.05 -9.46
CA THR A 16 -1.16 4.76 -10.12
C THR A 16 -2.65 4.53 -10.34
N GLY A 17 -3.01 3.74 -11.34
CA GLY A 17 -4.41 3.47 -11.67
C GLY A 17 -5.19 2.94 -10.46
N ALA A 18 -6.40 3.46 -10.29
CA ALA A 18 -7.35 2.94 -9.31
C ALA A 18 -7.85 1.56 -9.74
N ASN A 19 -8.15 0.70 -8.77
CA ASN A 19 -8.80 -0.59 -9.01
C ASN A 19 -10.14 -0.40 -9.76
N ALA A 20 -10.61 -1.47 -10.39
CA ALA A 20 -11.87 -1.50 -11.14
C ALA A 20 -13.13 -1.49 -10.24
N ASP A 21 -13.01 -1.08 -8.98
CA ASP A 21 -14.10 -1.02 -8.03
C ASP A 21 -15.16 0.02 -8.44
N THR A 22 -16.37 -0.13 -7.91
CA THR A 22 -17.48 0.81 -8.14
C THR A 22 -17.05 2.24 -7.77
N GLY A 23 -17.17 3.18 -8.70
CA GLY A 23 -16.68 4.56 -8.52
C GLY A 23 -15.27 4.83 -9.06
N GLY A 24 -14.51 3.81 -9.42
CA GLY A 24 -13.13 3.95 -9.94
C GLY A 24 -13.03 4.84 -11.20
N SER A 25 -14.07 4.90 -12.02
CA SER A 25 -14.09 5.77 -13.21
C SER A 25 -14.11 7.27 -12.85
N ALA A 26 -14.87 7.66 -11.83
CA ALA A 26 -14.92 9.06 -11.35
C ALA A 26 -13.57 9.48 -10.75
N LEU A 27 -12.99 8.63 -9.91
CA LEU A 27 -11.66 8.86 -9.32
C LEU A 27 -10.58 8.95 -10.41
N ARG A 28 -10.64 8.09 -11.41
CA ARG A 28 -9.70 8.14 -12.55
C ARG A 28 -9.81 9.43 -13.34
N ASN A 29 -11.02 9.91 -13.60
CA ASN A 29 -11.24 11.16 -14.32
C ASN A 29 -10.73 12.36 -13.50
N GLU A 30 -10.92 12.35 -12.19
CA GLU A 30 -10.41 13.40 -11.32
C GLU A 30 -8.87 13.39 -11.27
N ALA A 31 -8.25 12.22 -11.16
CA ALA A 31 -6.79 12.07 -11.22
C ALA A 31 -6.23 12.55 -12.58
N LYS A 32 -6.92 12.25 -13.70
CA LYS A 32 -6.54 12.75 -15.03
C LYS A 32 -6.58 14.27 -15.10
N ARG A 33 -7.63 14.90 -14.59
CA ARG A 33 -7.74 16.39 -14.57
C ARG A 33 -6.63 16.99 -13.71
N PHE A 34 -6.39 16.43 -12.53
CA PHE A 34 -5.35 16.88 -11.62
C PHE A 34 -3.96 16.79 -12.27
N ALA A 35 -3.65 15.69 -12.92
CA ALA A 35 -2.36 15.49 -13.61
C ALA A 35 -2.22 16.43 -14.83
N ALA A 36 -3.27 16.62 -15.62
CA ALA A 36 -3.24 17.44 -16.82
C ALA A 36 -2.86 18.90 -16.55
N THR A 37 -3.30 19.44 -15.41
CA THR A 37 -3.01 20.83 -15.00
C THR A 37 -1.68 21.00 -14.27
N ARG A 38 -0.98 19.90 -13.98
CA ARG A 38 0.26 19.84 -13.16
C ARG A 38 1.32 18.93 -13.77
N SER A 39 1.38 18.86 -15.10
CA SER A 39 2.24 17.93 -15.85
C SER A 39 3.73 18.05 -15.56
N ASN A 40 4.17 19.17 -14.98
CA ASN A 40 5.56 19.37 -14.55
C ASN A 40 5.95 18.61 -13.27
N ARG A 41 4.95 18.15 -12.47
CA ARG A 41 5.20 17.45 -11.20
C ARG A 41 4.29 16.27 -10.91
N VAL A 42 3.23 16.07 -11.71
CA VAL A 42 2.27 14.97 -11.51
C VAL A 42 2.28 14.05 -12.71
N ALA A 43 2.56 12.78 -12.50
CA ALA A 43 2.45 11.73 -13.50
C ALA A 43 1.32 10.77 -13.15
N LEU A 44 0.46 10.47 -14.11
CA LEU A 44 -0.57 9.43 -14.00
C LEU A 44 -0.15 8.22 -14.83
N VAL A 45 -0.04 7.06 -14.19
CA VAL A 45 0.36 5.80 -14.81
C VAL A 45 -0.68 4.73 -14.51
N GLU A 46 -1.30 4.15 -15.53
CA GLU A 46 -2.37 3.15 -15.32
C GLU A 46 -1.85 1.88 -14.64
N SER A 47 -0.71 1.36 -15.08
CA SER A 47 -0.04 0.21 -14.47
C SER A 47 1.46 0.26 -14.71
N LEU A 48 2.21 -0.06 -13.68
CA LEU A 48 3.67 -0.17 -13.74
C LEU A 48 4.14 -1.63 -13.84
N GLY A 49 3.23 -2.59 -13.64
CA GLY A 49 3.61 -3.96 -13.34
C GLY A 49 4.33 -4.07 -12.00
N VAL A 50 4.48 -5.29 -11.48
CA VAL A 50 4.94 -5.53 -10.10
C VAL A 50 6.33 -4.95 -9.86
N MET A 51 7.30 -5.26 -10.69
CA MET A 51 8.70 -4.87 -10.47
C MET A 51 8.92 -3.35 -10.45
N ARG A 52 8.33 -2.64 -11.41
CA ARG A 52 8.45 -1.18 -11.47
C ARG A 52 7.68 -0.50 -10.34
N TYR A 53 6.53 -1.05 -9.98
CA TYR A 53 5.72 -0.55 -8.87
C TYR A 53 6.47 -0.66 -7.54
N LEU A 54 7.05 -1.82 -7.22
CA LEU A 54 7.85 -2.01 -6.02
C LEU A 54 9.13 -1.15 -6.02
N SER A 55 9.76 -1.00 -7.20
CA SER A 55 10.92 -0.11 -7.35
C SER A 55 10.52 1.35 -7.10
N LEU A 56 9.41 1.81 -7.68
CA LEU A 56 8.89 3.15 -7.42
C LEU A 56 8.61 3.35 -5.92
N MET A 57 7.92 2.41 -5.30
CA MET A 57 7.61 2.45 -3.88
C MET A 57 8.87 2.59 -3.01
N ARG A 58 9.94 1.86 -3.35
CA ARG A 58 11.21 1.93 -2.64
C ARG A 58 11.88 3.31 -2.69
N HIS A 59 11.64 4.06 -3.75
CA HIS A 59 12.23 5.39 -3.97
C HIS A 59 11.28 6.53 -3.60
N ALA A 60 10.04 6.22 -3.25
CA ALA A 60 9.09 7.22 -2.80
C ALA A 60 9.35 7.64 -1.35
N ASP A 61 9.15 8.91 -1.05
CA ASP A 61 9.19 9.41 0.32
C ASP A 61 8.01 8.91 1.16
N VAL A 62 6.84 8.78 0.53
CA VAL A 62 5.59 8.35 1.19
C VAL A 62 4.68 7.66 0.17
N VAL A 63 4.03 6.59 0.57
CA VAL A 63 2.92 5.96 -0.14
C VAL A 63 1.61 6.44 0.47
N VAL A 64 0.68 6.91 -0.34
CA VAL A 64 -0.59 7.49 0.13
C VAL A 64 -1.77 6.82 -0.58
N GLY A 65 -2.76 6.39 0.18
CA GLY A 65 -4.00 5.84 -0.38
C GLY A 65 -4.65 4.81 0.52
N ASN A 66 -5.51 3.98 -0.05
CA ASN A 66 -6.23 2.92 0.65
C ASN A 66 -5.97 1.53 0.04
N SER A 67 -4.87 1.35 -0.66
CA SER A 67 -4.50 0.06 -1.24
C SER A 67 -3.91 -0.87 -0.17
N SER A 68 -4.19 -2.17 -0.27
CA SER A 68 -3.56 -3.19 0.59
C SER A 68 -2.03 -3.23 0.44
N SER A 69 -1.52 -2.79 -0.69
CA SER A 69 -0.08 -2.66 -0.94
C SER A 69 0.61 -1.75 0.07
N GLY A 70 -0.08 -0.68 0.54
CA GLY A 70 0.41 0.19 1.60
C GLY A 70 0.59 -0.52 2.95
N LEU A 71 -0.15 -1.62 3.19
CA LEU A 71 -0.06 -2.39 4.42
C LEU A 71 0.87 -3.61 4.31
N LEU A 72 0.94 -4.19 3.11
CA LEU A 72 1.66 -5.45 2.86
C LEU A 72 3.10 -5.22 2.37
N GLU A 73 3.24 -4.46 1.27
CA GLU A 73 4.52 -4.28 0.59
C GLU A 73 5.32 -3.09 1.13
N ALA A 74 4.69 -1.94 1.32
CA ALA A 74 5.39 -0.72 1.71
C ALA A 74 6.16 -0.85 3.04
N PRO A 75 5.61 -1.44 4.11
CA PRO A 75 6.37 -1.69 5.34
C PRO A 75 7.57 -2.60 5.14
N ALA A 76 7.44 -3.66 4.34
CA ALA A 76 8.54 -4.58 4.04
C ALA A 76 9.66 -3.92 3.22
N ILE A 77 9.31 -2.94 2.39
CA ILE A 77 10.25 -2.14 1.59
C ILE A 77 10.90 -1.05 2.46
N GLY A 78 10.22 -0.58 3.49
CA GLY A 78 10.70 0.47 4.39
C GLY A 78 10.22 1.87 4.00
N THR A 79 9.09 1.96 3.30
CA THR A 79 8.51 3.22 2.87
C THR A 79 7.37 3.63 3.80
N PRO A 80 7.37 4.86 4.34
CA PRO A 80 6.27 5.40 5.11
C PRO A 80 4.96 5.33 4.33
N THR A 81 3.87 4.97 4.99
CA THR A 81 2.57 4.82 4.34
C THR A 81 1.49 5.57 5.08
N ILE A 82 0.58 6.18 4.34
CA ILE A 82 -0.66 6.77 4.85
C ILE A 82 -1.83 5.95 4.29
N ASP A 83 -2.56 5.28 5.17
CA ASP A 83 -3.76 4.50 4.88
C ASP A 83 -4.99 5.35 5.19
N ILE A 84 -5.70 5.79 4.15
CA ILE A 84 -6.82 6.74 4.26
C ILE A 84 -8.15 5.99 4.26
N GLY A 85 -9.00 6.32 5.22
CA GLY A 85 -10.37 5.80 5.32
C GLY A 85 -10.44 4.34 5.74
N GLU A 86 -11.65 3.77 5.65
CA GLU A 86 -11.98 2.50 6.30
C GLU A 86 -11.81 1.25 5.42
N ARG A 87 -11.36 1.40 4.16
CA ARG A 87 -11.26 0.26 3.23
C ARG A 87 -10.38 -0.88 3.74
N GLN A 88 -9.38 -0.56 4.55
CA GLN A 88 -8.45 -1.53 5.13
C GLN A 88 -8.75 -1.84 6.60
N SER A 89 -9.93 -1.49 7.12
CA SER A 89 -10.34 -1.78 8.48
C SER A 89 -10.29 -3.27 8.80
N GLY A 90 -9.89 -3.61 10.02
CA GLY A 90 -9.70 -4.99 10.47
C GLY A 90 -8.37 -5.63 10.03
N ARG A 91 -7.57 -4.99 9.17
CA ARG A 91 -6.23 -5.48 8.80
C ARG A 91 -5.17 -4.99 9.77
N LEU A 92 -4.17 -5.83 9.99
CA LEU A 92 -3.00 -5.45 10.78
C LEU A 92 -2.22 -4.33 10.09
N ARG A 93 -1.72 -3.39 10.87
CA ARG A 93 -0.87 -2.28 10.40
C ARG A 93 0.48 -2.34 11.07
N ALA A 94 1.54 -2.19 10.31
CA ALA A 94 2.88 -1.98 10.85
C ALA A 94 3.01 -0.56 11.43
N GLN A 95 4.02 -0.32 12.25
CA GLN A 95 4.27 1.00 12.85
C GLN A 95 4.57 2.10 11.82
N SER A 96 5.05 1.71 10.62
CA SER A 96 5.30 2.62 9.50
C SER A 96 4.05 3.06 8.75
N VAL A 97 2.87 2.52 9.11
CA VAL A 97 1.59 2.87 8.49
C VAL A 97 0.82 3.81 9.40
N ILE A 98 0.57 5.01 8.92
CA ILE A 98 -0.28 6.01 9.57
C ILE A 98 -1.69 5.85 9.01
N HIS A 99 -2.65 5.55 9.86
CA HIS A 99 -4.06 5.58 9.48
C HIS A 99 -4.64 6.96 9.76
N CYS A 100 -5.47 7.45 8.84
CA CYS A 100 -6.22 8.70 9.02
C CYS A 100 -7.59 8.62 8.37
N SER A 101 -8.47 9.53 8.78
CA SER A 101 -9.77 9.72 8.14
C SER A 101 -9.64 10.30 6.73
N GLU A 102 -10.76 10.46 6.02
CA GLU A 102 -10.82 11.12 4.71
C GLU A 102 -10.86 12.66 4.83
N ASP A 103 -10.82 13.21 6.03
CA ASP A 103 -10.82 14.64 6.26
C ASP A 103 -9.49 15.28 5.83
N GLU A 104 -9.59 16.44 5.22
CA GLU A 104 -8.42 17.15 4.67
C GLU A 104 -7.37 17.49 5.73
N LYS A 105 -7.82 17.86 6.92
CA LYS A 105 -6.94 18.18 8.04
C LYS A 105 -6.17 16.93 8.47
N ASP A 106 -6.86 15.80 8.63
CA ASP A 106 -6.23 14.54 9.07
C ASP A 106 -5.24 14.02 8.03
N ILE A 107 -5.56 14.13 6.74
CA ILE A 107 -4.65 13.79 5.64
C ILE A 107 -3.40 14.68 5.68
N ARG A 108 -3.56 16.00 5.90
CA ARG A 108 -2.45 16.96 5.97
C ARG A 108 -1.51 16.63 7.16
N ASP A 109 -2.09 16.37 8.32
CA ASP A 109 -1.33 15.99 9.52
C ASP A 109 -0.60 14.66 9.31
N ALA A 110 -1.24 13.68 8.68
CA ALA A 110 -0.63 12.40 8.33
C ALA A 110 0.53 12.57 7.33
N VAL A 111 0.41 13.43 6.32
CA VAL A 111 1.49 13.74 5.36
C VAL A 111 2.68 14.37 6.07
N ALA A 112 2.44 15.36 6.93
CA ALA A 112 3.49 15.99 7.70
C ALA A 112 4.23 14.98 8.59
N ARG A 113 3.50 14.11 9.30
CA ARG A 113 4.05 13.06 10.15
C ARG A 113 4.82 12.02 9.34
N ALA A 114 4.28 11.52 8.22
CA ALA A 114 4.94 10.51 7.38
C ALA A 114 6.29 10.99 6.83
N ARG A 115 6.42 12.30 6.59
CA ARG A 115 7.66 12.94 6.08
C ARG A 115 8.65 13.31 7.16
N SER A 116 8.32 13.17 8.45
CA SER A 116 9.23 13.46 9.55
C SER A 116 10.40 12.47 9.59
N ASP A 117 11.56 12.93 10.06
CA ASP A 117 12.74 12.08 10.21
C ASP A 117 12.50 10.94 11.20
N GLU A 118 11.68 11.17 12.23
CA GLU A 118 11.30 10.14 13.19
C GLU A 118 10.53 9.01 12.50
N HIS A 119 9.51 9.34 11.72
CA HIS A 119 8.68 8.32 11.07
C HIS A 119 9.43 7.60 9.96
N ARG A 120 10.32 8.28 9.23
CA ARG A 120 11.23 7.65 8.26
C ARG A 120 12.16 6.63 8.92
N LYS A 121 12.67 6.91 10.12
CA LYS A 121 13.48 5.95 10.89
C LYS A 121 12.66 4.72 11.30
N ILE A 122 11.39 4.89 11.68
CA ILE A 122 10.47 3.78 11.95
C ILE A 122 10.27 2.92 10.70
N ALA A 123 9.98 3.54 9.57
CA ALA A 123 9.78 2.83 8.31
C ALA A 123 11.04 2.08 7.84
N ALA A 124 12.22 2.68 8.02
CA ALA A 124 13.50 2.08 7.65
C ALA A 124 13.81 0.77 8.40
N GLN A 125 13.14 0.48 9.52
CA GLN A 125 13.26 -0.79 10.23
C GLN A 125 12.64 -1.96 9.47
N ARG A 126 11.81 -1.70 8.45
CA ARG A 126 11.14 -2.70 7.60
C ARG A 126 10.35 -3.75 8.37
N GLN A 127 9.78 -3.35 9.49
CA GLN A 127 8.92 -4.23 10.28
C GLN A 127 7.56 -4.34 9.60
N THR A 128 7.14 -5.55 9.39
CA THR A 128 5.82 -5.86 8.80
C THR A 128 5.00 -6.73 9.74
N ALA A 129 3.68 -6.53 9.75
CA ALA A 129 2.76 -7.34 10.52
C ALA A 129 2.45 -8.71 9.86
N TYR A 130 2.95 -8.96 8.64
CA TYR A 130 2.57 -10.10 7.81
C TYR A 130 3.68 -11.14 7.64
N GLY A 131 4.64 -11.17 8.54
CA GLY A 131 5.69 -12.18 8.58
C GLY A 131 6.98 -11.79 7.87
N THR A 132 7.85 -12.78 7.68
CA THR A 132 9.20 -12.59 7.14
C THR A 132 9.30 -13.07 5.68
N PRO A 133 10.27 -12.57 4.90
CA PRO A 133 10.56 -13.06 3.56
C PRO A 133 10.81 -14.59 3.49
N GLY A 134 10.74 -15.18 2.30
CA GLY A 134 10.97 -16.61 2.08
C GLY A 134 9.71 -17.48 2.17
N ALA A 135 8.51 -16.89 2.10
CA ALA A 135 7.26 -17.67 2.12
C ALA A 135 7.18 -18.68 0.96
N ALA A 136 7.64 -18.30 -0.24
CA ALA A 136 7.63 -19.18 -1.41
C ALA A 136 8.44 -20.46 -1.18
N ASP A 137 9.64 -20.34 -0.61
CA ASP A 137 10.51 -21.50 -0.34
C ASP A 137 9.91 -22.42 0.74
N ARG A 138 9.31 -21.82 1.78
CA ARG A 138 8.60 -22.58 2.81
C ARG A 138 7.38 -23.32 2.24
N ILE A 139 6.60 -22.67 1.40
CA ILE A 139 5.45 -23.27 0.74
C ILE A 139 5.91 -24.41 -0.18
N ALA A 140 6.94 -24.18 -1.00
CA ALA A 140 7.49 -25.19 -1.89
C ALA A 140 8.00 -26.42 -1.11
N SER A 141 8.68 -26.20 0.02
CA SER A 141 9.14 -27.27 0.90
C SER A 141 7.99 -28.10 1.48
N VAL A 142 6.92 -27.44 1.92
CA VAL A 142 5.72 -28.12 2.43
C VAL A 142 5.06 -28.93 1.32
N LEU A 143 4.88 -28.35 0.14
CA LEU A 143 4.27 -29.04 -1.00
C LEU A 143 5.11 -30.26 -1.46
N ALA A 144 6.43 -30.14 -1.47
CA ALA A 144 7.34 -31.23 -1.85
C ALA A 144 7.34 -32.39 -0.84
N SER A 145 7.06 -32.09 0.44
CA SER A 145 7.05 -33.08 1.51
C SER A 145 5.68 -33.65 1.85
N CYS A 146 4.58 -33.03 1.36
CA CYS A 146 3.25 -33.47 1.70
C CYS A 146 2.88 -34.79 1.00
N THR A 147 2.21 -35.66 1.74
CA THR A 147 1.70 -36.93 1.21
C THR A 147 0.41 -36.63 0.42
N LEU A 148 0.39 -36.96 -0.86
CA LEU A 148 -0.79 -36.74 -1.73
C LEU A 148 -1.85 -37.85 -1.59
N LYS A 149 -1.56 -38.91 -0.82
CA LYS A 149 -2.51 -40.00 -0.59
C LYS A 149 -3.74 -39.46 0.16
N ASP A 150 -4.91 -39.72 -0.37
CA ASP A 150 -6.21 -39.35 0.19
C ASP A 150 -6.49 -37.82 0.32
N ILE A 151 -5.65 -36.96 -0.29
CA ILE A 151 -5.75 -35.51 -0.19
C ILE A 151 -7.04 -34.92 -0.83
N LEU A 152 -7.64 -35.65 -1.77
CA LEU A 152 -8.87 -35.22 -2.47
C LEU A 152 -10.13 -35.37 -1.59
N GLN A 153 -10.08 -36.20 -0.57
CA GLN A 153 -11.20 -36.42 0.33
C GLN A 153 -10.97 -35.69 1.66
N LYS A 154 -11.58 -34.54 1.82
CA LYS A 154 -11.56 -33.83 3.11
C LYS A 154 -12.37 -34.59 4.14
N ARG A 155 -11.76 -34.94 5.26
CA ARG A 155 -12.46 -35.41 6.46
C ARG A 155 -12.66 -34.22 7.41
N PHE A 156 -13.78 -34.21 8.12
CA PHE A 156 -13.96 -33.27 9.21
C PHE A 156 -12.90 -33.53 10.29
N PHE A 157 -12.31 -32.47 10.77
CA PHE A 157 -11.41 -32.50 11.90
C PHE A 157 -12.20 -32.01 13.11
N ASP A 158 -12.52 -32.93 14.03
CA ASP A 158 -13.15 -32.57 15.30
C ASP A 158 -12.08 -32.02 16.24
N ILE A 159 -12.28 -30.78 16.68
CA ILE A 159 -11.46 -30.19 17.74
C ILE A 159 -12.03 -30.73 19.07
N THR A 160 -11.37 -31.73 19.64
CA THR A 160 -11.65 -32.23 20.99
C THR A 160 -10.94 -31.37 22.03
#